data_0bc21c928d3c392f3250e5890de464ff
#
_entry.id   0bc21c928d3c392f3250e5890de464ff
#
_cell.length_a   1.000
_cell.length_b   1.000
_cell.length_c   1.000
_cell.angle_alpha   90.00
_cell.angle_beta   90.00
_cell.angle_gamma   90.00
#
_symmetry.space_group_name_H-M   'P 1'
#
loop_
_entity.id
_entity.type
_entity.pdbx_description
1 polymer ?
#
loop_
_entity_poly.entity_id
_entity_poly.type
_entity_poly.pdbx_seq_one_letter_code
_entity_poly.pdbx_strand_id
1 'polypeptide(L)'
;TRTGDKYWLGMEDSALTYLISGIAIGFIFKYFYTRGFVLDSILGWFGFELDSLPYWLRDQKINNWSLVATSVWRYFGNNMVLFIGAIMSVDSEMYEAAELDGANKFQQFVHIILPSIKTIVTLNVILSITGALSAFEQPFVITGGSNGTATYFINMNNIAHTSQKVGLASAMAVVLLLIIFACTILQKLFFKYVYRNADQDDEVMTKEERKRLKQLHKEQRAAKKAAKGAM
;
A
#
# COMPACT_ATOMS: atom_id res chain seq x y z
N THR A 1 -16.03 -17.05 -17.73
CA THR A 1 -17.04 -16.06 -17.34
C THR A 1 -17.54 -16.23 -15.88
N ARG A 2 -17.49 -17.41 -15.27
CA ARG A 2 -17.98 -17.65 -13.90
C ARG A 2 -16.98 -17.34 -12.77
N THR A 3 -15.71 -17.16 -13.05
CA THR A 3 -14.65 -16.82 -12.09
C THR A 3 -14.55 -15.30 -11.85
N GLY A 4 -14.84 -14.49 -12.87
CA GLY A 4 -14.79 -13.03 -12.75
C GLY A 4 -15.79 -12.47 -11.74
N ASP A 5 -17.03 -12.99 -11.73
CA ASP A 5 -18.12 -12.46 -10.90
C ASP A 5 -17.86 -12.60 -9.38
N LYS A 6 -17.12 -13.64 -8.97
CA LYS A 6 -16.79 -13.84 -7.54
C LYS A 6 -15.75 -12.83 -7.02
N TYR A 7 -14.85 -12.37 -7.87
CA TYR A 7 -13.86 -11.36 -7.46
C TYR A 7 -14.49 -9.98 -7.30
N TRP A 8 -15.50 -9.64 -8.13
CA TRP A 8 -16.19 -8.35 -8.05
C TRP A 8 -16.99 -8.20 -6.76
N LEU A 9 -17.73 -9.22 -6.34
CA LEU A 9 -18.51 -9.20 -5.10
C LEU A 9 -17.63 -8.99 -3.85
N GLY A 10 -16.46 -9.64 -3.78
CA GLY A 10 -15.53 -9.44 -2.68
C GLY A 10 -14.81 -8.08 -2.70
N MET A 11 -14.70 -7.45 -3.88
CA MET A 11 -14.12 -6.12 -4.03
C MET A 11 -15.06 -5.01 -3.56
N GLU A 12 -16.37 -5.12 -3.84
CA GLU A 12 -17.37 -4.15 -3.39
C GLU A 12 -17.43 -4.11 -1.86
N ASP A 13 -17.52 -5.28 -1.20
CA ASP A 13 -17.59 -5.35 0.26
C ASP A 13 -16.32 -4.81 0.94
N SER A 14 -15.15 -5.06 0.39
CA SER A 14 -13.89 -4.57 0.95
C SER A 14 -13.67 -3.07 0.73
N ALA A 15 -14.22 -2.49 -0.34
CA ALA A 15 -14.16 -1.05 -0.57
C ALA A 15 -15.15 -0.26 0.32
N LEU A 16 -16.22 -0.88 0.80
CA LEU A 16 -17.21 -0.23 1.67
C LEU A 16 -16.58 0.32 2.96
N THR A 17 -15.57 -0.35 3.51
CA THR A 17 -14.88 0.13 4.72
C THR A 17 -14.20 1.49 4.53
N TYR A 18 -13.76 1.80 3.32
CA TYR A 18 -13.17 3.10 3.00
C TYR A 18 -14.21 4.21 2.81
N LEU A 19 -15.43 3.85 2.39
CA LEU A 19 -16.53 4.80 2.24
C LEU A 19 -17.11 5.27 3.58
N ILE A 20 -16.89 4.50 4.66
CA ILE A 20 -17.33 4.91 5.99
C ILE A 20 -16.43 6.05 6.49
N SER A 21 -17.05 7.09 7.07
CA SER A 21 -16.31 8.20 7.66
C SER A 21 -15.27 7.73 8.66
N GLY A 22 -14.03 8.27 8.58
CA GLY A 22 -12.97 7.97 9.52
C GLY A 22 -13.33 8.25 10.98
N ILE A 23 -14.19 9.23 11.22
CA ILE A 23 -14.73 9.55 12.55
C ILE A 23 -15.66 8.43 13.03
N ALA A 24 -16.55 7.92 12.18
CA ALA A 24 -17.43 6.80 12.51
C ALA A 24 -16.63 5.53 12.84
N ILE A 25 -15.63 5.21 12.02
CA ILE A 25 -14.69 4.11 12.29
C ILE A 25 -13.96 4.32 13.63
N GLY A 26 -13.53 5.55 13.90
CA GLY A 26 -12.90 5.88 15.17
C GLY A 26 -13.81 5.57 16.36
N PHE A 27 -15.10 5.91 16.32
CA PHE A 27 -16.05 5.56 17.38
C PHE A 27 -16.26 4.06 17.50
N ILE A 28 -16.44 3.33 16.38
CA ILE A 28 -16.59 1.87 16.39
C ILE A 28 -15.39 1.22 17.09
N PHE A 29 -14.18 1.56 16.70
CA PHE A 29 -12.98 0.98 17.28
C PHE A 29 -12.69 1.47 18.70
N LYS A 30 -13.10 2.67 19.08
CA LYS A 30 -13.05 3.12 20.47
C LYS A 30 -13.85 2.19 21.37
N TYR A 31 -15.09 1.87 21.00
CA TYR A 31 -15.91 0.92 21.77
C TYR A 31 -15.35 -0.51 21.66
N PHE A 32 -14.82 -0.90 20.48
CA PHE A 32 -14.21 -2.21 20.30
C PHE A 32 -13.07 -2.47 21.28
N TYR A 33 -12.18 -1.47 21.51
CA TYR A 33 -11.03 -1.56 22.40
C TYR A 33 -11.31 -1.10 23.82
N THR A 34 -12.51 -0.61 24.14
CA THR A 34 -12.85 -0.19 25.51
C THR A 34 -12.91 -1.43 26.41
N ARG A 35 -12.32 -1.30 27.60
CA ARG A 35 -12.28 -2.38 28.61
C ARG A 35 -13.67 -2.95 28.90
N GLY A 36 -13.81 -4.26 28.86
CA GLY A 36 -15.07 -4.97 29.12
C GLY A 36 -16.07 -4.95 27.96
N PHE A 37 -15.68 -4.40 26.79
CA PHE A 37 -16.53 -4.37 25.60
C PHE A 37 -16.17 -5.48 24.60
N VAL A 38 -16.24 -5.20 23.31
CA VAL A 38 -16.26 -6.20 22.24
C VAL A 38 -15.02 -7.09 22.23
N LEU A 39 -13.83 -6.50 22.22
CA LEU A 39 -12.58 -7.27 22.13
C LEU A 39 -12.37 -8.14 23.39
N ASP A 40 -12.60 -7.58 24.56
CA ASP A 40 -12.48 -8.31 25.82
C ASP A 40 -13.51 -9.44 25.92
N SER A 41 -14.75 -9.21 25.43
CA SER A 41 -15.78 -10.24 25.38
C SER A 41 -15.41 -11.38 24.42
N ILE A 42 -14.86 -11.07 23.25
CA ILE A 42 -14.38 -12.07 22.29
C ILE A 42 -13.26 -12.91 22.93
N LEU A 43 -12.28 -12.25 23.55
CA LEU A 43 -11.18 -12.95 24.22
C LEU A 43 -11.66 -13.78 25.42
N GLY A 44 -12.69 -13.33 26.12
CA GLY A 44 -13.36 -14.09 27.17
C GLY A 44 -13.95 -15.41 26.68
N TRP A 45 -14.49 -15.46 25.45
CA TRP A 45 -14.96 -16.71 24.84
C TRP A 45 -13.82 -17.70 24.57
N PHE A 46 -12.60 -17.21 24.37
CA PHE A 46 -11.41 -18.06 24.24
C PHE A 46 -10.77 -18.43 25.59
N GLY A 47 -11.40 -18.04 26.72
CA GLY A 47 -10.97 -18.42 28.07
C GLY A 47 -9.97 -17.45 28.72
N PHE A 48 -9.78 -16.25 28.15
CA PHE A 48 -8.95 -15.21 28.80
C PHE A 48 -9.74 -14.51 29.91
N GLU A 49 -9.17 -14.42 31.10
CA GLU A 49 -9.78 -13.66 32.20
C GLU A 49 -9.62 -12.14 31.93
N LEU A 50 -10.67 -11.38 32.22
CA LEU A 50 -10.67 -9.94 32.00
C LEU A 50 -9.49 -9.25 32.69
N ASP A 51 -9.13 -9.67 33.90
CA ASP A 51 -8.05 -9.05 34.67
C ASP A 51 -6.65 -9.34 34.09
N SER A 52 -6.50 -10.37 33.28
CA SER A 52 -5.25 -10.68 32.57
C SER A 52 -5.06 -9.84 31.29
N LEU A 53 -6.13 -9.22 30.78
CA LEU A 53 -6.07 -8.45 29.55
C LEU A 53 -5.52 -7.04 29.76
N PRO A 54 -4.76 -6.50 28.82
CA PRO A 54 -4.22 -5.14 28.93
C PRO A 54 -5.32 -4.07 28.70
N TYR A 55 -5.02 -2.85 29.10
CA TYR A 55 -5.83 -1.68 28.77
C TYR A 55 -5.47 -1.19 27.35
N TRP A 56 -6.15 -1.71 26.33
CA TRP A 56 -5.85 -1.51 24.89
C TRP A 56 -5.61 -0.05 24.46
N LEU A 57 -6.29 0.92 25.12
CA LEU A 57 -6.21 2.34 24.80
C LEU A 57 -5.43 3.17 25.84
N ARG A 58 -5.09 2.59 27.00
CA ARG A 58 -4.39 3.32 28.07
C ARG A 58 -2.95 2.89 28.26
N ASP A 59 -2.63 1.64 27.99
CA ASP A 59 -1.27 1.12 28.08
C ASP A 59 -0.43 1.67 26.92
N GLN A 60 0.59 2.47 27.23
CA GLN A 60 1.48 3.09 26.25
C GLN A 60 2.25 2.10 25.37
N LYS A 61 2.38 0.84 25.81
CA LYS A 61 3.03 -0.20 25.01
C LYS A 61 2.15 -0.76 23.91
N ILE A 62 0.83 -0.67 24.07
CA ILE A 62 -0.15 -1.37 23.22
C ILE A 62 -1.04 -0.38 22.46
N ASN A 63 -1.37 0.78 23.04
CA ASN A 63 -2.34 1.71 22.47
C ASN A 63 -2.02 2.16 21.03
N ASN A 64 -0.76 2.37 20.71
CA ASN A 64 -0.34 2.70 19.35
C ASN A 64 -0.59 1.53 18.37
N TRP A 65 -0.41 0.28 18.82
CA TRP A 65 -0.72 -0.90 18.01
C TRP A 65 -2.23 -1.04 17.75
N SER A 66 -3.07 -0.69 18.73
CA SER A 66 -4.53 -0.64 18.55
C SER A 66 -4.93 0.39 17.48
N LEU A 67 -4.29 1.57 17.48
CA LEU A 67 -4.51 2.58 16.43
C LEU A 67 -4.01 2.11 15.06
N VAL A 68 -2.84 1.46 15.01
CA VAL A 68 -2.29 0.88 13.77
C VAL A 68 -3.23 -0.19 13.23
N ALA A 69 -3.73 -1.11 14.07
CA ALA A 69 -4.67 -2.14 13.66
C ALA A 69 -5.97 -1.54 13.07
N THR A 70 -6.50 -0.48 13.70
CA THR A 70 -7.65 0.26 13.16
C THR A 70 -7.34 0.86 11.77
N SER A 71 -6.16 1.45 11.60
CA SER A 71 -5.74 2.04 10.32
C SER A 71 -5.55 0.97 9.25
N VAL A 72 -4.91 -0.15 9.59
CA VAL A 72 -4.75 -1.30 8.68
C VAL A 72 -6.12 -1.81 8.23
N TRP A 73 -7.05 -2.01 9.16
CA TRP A 73 -8.41 -2.47 8.84
C TRP A 73 -9.12 -1.50 7.87
N ARG A 74 -9.02 -0.19 8.13
CA ARG A 74 -9.66 0.85 7.30
C ARG A 74 -9.14 0.86 5.87
N TYR A 75 -7.81 0.83 5.71
CA TYR A 75 -7.17 0.97 4.40
C TYR A 75 -6.97 -0.34 3.66
N PHE A 76 -7.13 -1.47 4.33
CA PHE A 76 -6.92 -2.80 3.75
C PHE A 76 -7.77 -3.03 2.51
N GLY A 77 -9.09 -2.79 2.61
CA GLY A 77 -10.03 -3.01 1.50
C GLY A 77 -9.71 -2.14 0.27
N ASN A 78 -9.44 -0.84 0.48
CA ASN A 78 -9.08 0.07 -0.60
C ASN A 78 -7.77 -0.34 -1.29
N ASN A 79 -6.76 -0.69 -0.53
CA ASN A 79 -5.49 -1.15 -1.07
C ASN A 79 -5.64 -2.49 -1.80
N MET A 80 -6.45 -3.41 -1.27
CA MET A 80 -6.73 -4.68 -1.91
C MET A 80 -7.35 -4.48 -3.30
N VAL A 81 -8.37 -3.64 -3.43
CA VAL A 81 -9.00 -3.32 -4.72
C VAL A 81 -8.00 -2.72 -5.70
N LEU A 82 -7.18 -1.78 -5.23
CA LEU A 82 -6.16 -1.13 -6.04
C LEU A 82 -5.13 -2.13 -6.56
N PHE A 83 -4.63 -3.03 -5.71
CA PHE A 83 -3.64 -4.02 -6.13
C PHE A 83 -4.24 -5.12 -7.01
N ILE A 84 -5.48 -5.56 -6.75
CA ILE A 84 -6.17 -6.52 -7.64
C ILE A 84 -6.35 -5.90 -9.02
N GLY A 85 -6.82 -4.64 -9.11
CA GLY A 85 -6.94 -3.94 -10.39
C GLY A 85 -5.61 -3.82 -11.14
N ALA A 86 -4.53 -3.55 -10.41
CA ALA A 86 -3.19 -3.48 -10.97
C ALA A 86 -2.71 -4.84 -11.51
N ILE A 87 -2.94 -5.92 -10.77
CA ILE A 87 -2.57 -7.28 -11.18
C ILE A 87 -3.39 -7.71 -12.41
N MET A 88 -4.68 -7.38 -12.43
CA MET A 88 -5.56 -7.70 -13.57
C MET A 88 -5.22 -6.93 -14.84
N SER A 89 -4.46 -5.84 -14.75
CA SER A 89 -3.99 -5.08 -15.92
C SER A 89 -2.74 -5.68 -16.59
N VAL A 90 -2.14 -6.70 -15.98
CA VAL A 90 -1.00 -7.42 -16.59
C VAL A 90 -1.51 -8.33 -17.69
N ASP A 91 -0.82 -8.34 -18.83
CA ASP A 91 -1.20 -9.11 -19.99
C ASP A 91 -1.22 -10.62 -19.69
N SER A 92 -2.32 -11.30 -20.05
CA SER A 92 -2.48 -12.74 -19.83
C SER A 92 -1.47 -13.57 -20.61
N GLU A 93 -1.02 -13.09 -21.78
CA GLU A 93 -0.02 -13.77 -22.61
C GLU A 93 1.32 -13.95 -21.87
N MET A 94 1.66 -13.01 -20.97
CA MET A 94 2.86 -13.13 -20.14
C MET A 94 2.77 -14.30 -19.15
N TYR A 95 1.59 -14.56 -18.59
CA TYR A 95 1.39 -15.71 -17.70
C TYR A 95 1.42 -17.03 -18.47
N GLU A 96 0.80 -17.08 -19.65
CA GLU A 96 0.80 -18.28 -20.50
C GLU A 96 2.21 -18.64 -20.95
N ALA A 97 2.99 -17.65 -21.39
CA ALA A 97 4.40 -17.86 -21.75
C ALA A 97 5.23 -18.38 -20.57
N ALA A 98 5.07 -17.81 -19.39
CA ALA A 98 5.78 -18.24 -18.20
C ALA A 98 5.38 -19.67 -17.75
N GLU A 99 4.11 -20.05 -17.93
CA GLU A 99 3.66 -21.41 -17.64
C GLU A 99 4.27 -22.43 -18.62
N LEU A 100 4.42 -22.08 -19.90
CA LEU A 100 5.10 -22.91 -20.88
C LEU A 100 6.58 -23.07 -20.58
N ASP A 101 7.21 -22.03 -20.01
CA ASP A 101 8.62 -22.06 -19.55
C ASP A 101 8.79 -22.81 -18.20
N GLY A 102 7.71 -23.31 -17.61
CA GLY A 102 7.73 -24.08 -16.35
C GLY A 102 7.86 -23.21 -15.10
N ALA A 103 7.59 -21.89 -15.19
CA ALA A 103 7.63 -21.00 -14.03
C ALA A 103 6.52 -21.31 -13.02
N ASN A 104 6.90 -21.48 -11.76
CA ASN A 104 5.92 -21.63 -10.68
C ASN A 104 5.25 -20.28 -10.31
N LYS A 105 4.16 -20.32 -9.53
CA LYS A 105 3.39 -19.11 -9.18
C LYS A 105 4.22 -18.06 -8.42
N PHE A 106 5.20 -18.47 -7.61
CA PHE A 106 6.08 -17.53 -6.92
C PHE A 106 7.05 -16.85 -7.89
N GLN A 107 7.59 -17.59 -8.86
CA GLN A 107 8.43 -17.02 -9.92
C GLN A 107 7.62 -16.04 -10.80
N GLN A 108 6.39 -16.39 -11.19
CA GLN A 108 5.48 -15.48 -11.89
C GLN A 108 5.21 -14.21 -11.07
N PHE A 109 4.98 -14.34 -9.75
CA PHE A 109 4.78 -13.18 -8.88
C PHE A 109 5.99 -12.25 -8.86
N VAL A 110 7.20 -12.78 -8.67
CA VAL A 110 8.42 -11.96 -8.51
C VAL A 110 8.88 -11.36 -9.85
N HIS A 111 8.78 -12.11 -10.97
CA HIS A 111 9.37 -11.69 -12.24
C HIS A 111 8.38 -11.07 -13.22
N ILE A 112 7.07 -11.27 -13.03
CA ILE A 112 6.04 -10.71 -13.92
C ILE A 112 5.17 -9.70 -13.17
N ILE A 113 4.51 -10.12 -12.08
CA ILE A 113 3.52 -9.28 -11.39
C ILE A 113 4.21 -8.09 -10.73
N LEU A 114 5.17 -8.33 -9.87
CA LEU A 114 5.81 -7.30 -9.05
C LEU A 114 6.47 -6.19 -9.89
N PRO A 115 7.22 -6.49 -10.97
CA PRO A 115 7.74 -5.47 -11.87
C PRO A 115 6.66 -4.70 -12.61
N SER A 116 5.59 -5.38 -13.05
CA SER A 116 4.50 -4.74 -13.81
C SER A 116 3.72 -3.73 -12.96
N ILE A 117 3.50 -4.02 -11.67
CA ILE A 117 2.78 -3.12 -10.74
C ILE A 117 3.68 -2.17 -9.97
N LYS A 118 5.00 -2.13 -10.24
CA LYS A 118 6.00 -1.32 -9.49
C LYS A 118 5.58 0.13 -9.28
N THR A 119 4.97 0.75 -10.29
CA THR A 119 4.51 2.14 -10.22
C THR A 119 3.40 2.32 -9.20
N ILE A 120 2.45 1.39 -9.14
CA ILE A 120 1.32 1.42 -8.21
C ILE A 120 1.80 1.18 -6.78
N VAL A 121 2.73 0.23 -6.58
CA VAL A 121 3.40 0.00 -5.29
C VAL A 121 4.08 1.28 -4.81
N THR A 122 4.85 1.93 -5.68
CA THR A 122 5.56 3.19 -5.36
C THR A 122 4.59 4.29 -4.95
N LEU A 123 3.54 4.51 -5.73
CA LEU A 123 2.54 5.53 -5.43
C LEU A 123 1.83 5.24 -4.10
N ASN A 124 1.47 3.98 -3.84
CA ASN A 124 0.82 3.59 -2.60
C ASN A 124 1.72 3.82 -1.37
N VAL A 125 3.01 3.47 -1.46
CA VAL A 125 3.97 3.74 -0.37
C VAL A 125 4.12 5.24 -0.11
N ILE A 126 4.21 6.06 -1.16
CA ILE A 126 4.29 7.53 -1.02
C ILE A 126 3.04 8.07 -0.33
N LEU A 127 1.86 7.65 -0.76
CA LEU A 127 0.59 8.07 -0.17
C LEU A 127 0.44 7.60 1.28
N SER A 128 0.86 6.37 1.59
CA SER A 128 0.80 5.81 2.95
C SER A 128 1.68 6.58 3.94
N ILE A 129 2.91 6.91 3.55
CA ILE A 129 3.83 7.68 4.43
C ILE A 129 3.31 9.11 4.61
N THR A 130 2.83 9.75 3.54
CA THR A 130 2.23 11.09 3.61
C THR A 130 0.98 11.08 4.50
N GLY A 131 0.12 10.06 4.35
CA GLY A 131 -1.06 9.87 5.19
C GLY A 131 -0.71 9.63 6.67
N ALA A 132 0.34 8.86 6.95
CA ALA A 132 0.81 8.64 8.31
C ALA A 132 1.33 9.91 8.98
N LEU A 133 2.06 10.76 8.26
CA LEU A 133 2.52 12.07 8.76
C LEU A 133 1.36 13.04 9.05
N SER A 134 0.24 12.88 8.34
CA SER A 134 -0.98 13.69 8.50
C SER A 134 -2.04 13.00 9.36
N ALA A 135 -1.71 11.92 10.07
CA ALA A 135 -2.68 11.14 10.84
C ALA A 135 -3.35 11.97 11.93
N PHE A 136 -4.67 12.07 11.87
CA PHE A 136 -5.49 12.86 12.80
C PHE A 136 -6.74 12.11 13.27
N GLU A 137 -7.58 11.62 12.36
CA GLU A 137 -8.93 11.14 12.67
C GLU A 137 -8.95 10.04 13.72
N GLN A 138 -8.21 8.93 13.50
CA GLN A 138 -8.24 7.79 14.41
C GLN A 138 -7.66 8.13 15.79
N PRO A 139 -6.44 8.69 15.92
CA PRO A 139 -5.91 8.99 17.25
C PRO A 139 -6.71 10.10 17.96
N PHE A 140 -7.32 11.05 17.22
CA PHE A 140 -8.18 12.08 17.81
C PHE A 140 -9.47 11.49 18.39
N VAL A 141 -10.18 10.65 17.63
CA VAL A 141 -11.49 10.11 18.04
C VAL A 141 -11.34 8.99 19.09
N ILE A 142 -10.35 8.11 18.91
CA ILE A 142 -10.19 6.92 19.76
C ILE A 142 -9.60 7.27 21.12
N THR A 143 -8.49 8.00 21.14
CA THR A 143 -7.71 8.29 22.36
C THR A 143 -7.68 9.77 22.74
N GLY A 144 -8.09 10.67 21.85
CA GLY A 144 -7.93 12.12 22.03
C GLY A 144 -6.46 12.56 22.05
N GLY A 145 -5.53 11.74 21.58
CA GLY A 145 -4.08 11.96 21.69
C GLY A 145 -3.51 11.69 23.07
N SER A 146 -4.28 11.04 23.96
CA SER A 146 -3.83 10.71 25.32
C SER A 146 -2.86 9.52 25.32
N ASN A 147 -2.16 9.32 26.44
CA ASN A 147 -1.28 8.18 26.69
C ASN A 147 -0.19 7.95 25.61
N GLY A 148 0.38 9.04 25.08
CA GLY A 148 1.45 8.97 24.08
C GLY A 148 1.00 8.73 22.64
N THR A 149 -0.30 8.86 22.33
CA THR A 149 -0.85 8.72 20.97
C THR A 149 -1.04 10.06 20.24
N ALA A 150 -0.58 11.17 20.85
CA ALA A 150 -0.68 12.49 20.24
C ALA A 150 0.19 12.58 18.98
N THR A 151 -0.43 12.77 17.82
CA THR A 151 0.26 13.09 16.59
C THR A 151 0.59 14.59 16.51
N TYR A 152 1.47 14.95 15.57
CA TYR A 152 1.78 16.36 15.32
C TYR A 152 0.51 17.17 15.00
N PHE A 153 -0.39 16.58 14.22
CA PHE A 153 -1.65 17.22 13.81
C PHE A 153 -2.60 17.43 15.00
N ILE A 154 -2.68 16.47 15.94
CA ILE A 154 -3.47 16.63 17.16
C ILE A 154 -2.92 17.76 18.03
N ASN A 155 -1.60 17.83 18.21
CA ASN A 155 -0.99 18.90 18.97
C ASN A 155 -1.23 20.27 18.34
N MET A 156 -1.12 20.37 17.03
CA MET A 156 -1.43 21.58 16.26
C MET A 156 -2.91 21.99 16.45
N ASN A 157 -3.84 21.03 16.36
CA ASN A 157 -5.26 21.27 16.60
C ASN A 157 -5.55 21.77 18.02
N ASN A 158 -4.93 21.18 19.04
CA ASN A 158 -5.09 21.60 20.44
C ASN A 158 -4.53 23.01 20.67
N ILE A 159 -3.40 23.37 20.04
CA ILE A 159 -2.82 24.72 20.11
C ILE A 159 -3.74 25.73 19.46
N ALA A 160 -4.35 25.37 18.30
CA ALA A 160 -5.28 26.26 17.60
C ALA A 160 -6.57 26.49 18.39
N HIS A 161 -7.21 25.41 18.83
CA HIS A 161 -8.59 25.46 19.34
C HIS A 161 -8.67 25.53 20.88
N THR A 162 -7.80 24.80 21.60
CA THR A 162 -7.81 24.80 23.08
C THR A 162 -7.01 25.97 23.64
N SER A 163 -5.80 26.19 23.10
CA SER A 163 -4.93 27.28 23.56
C SER A 163 -5.17 28.60 22.84
N GLN A 164 -6.02 28.60 21.81
CA GLN A 164 -6.36 29.77 20.96
C GLN A 164 -5.14 30.49 20.35
N LYS A 165 -4.00 29.80 20.24
CA LYS A 165 -2.78 30.34 19.64
C LYS A 165 -2.74 30.04 18.12
N VAL A 166 -3.68 30.62 17.37
CA VAL A 166 -3.88 30.33 15.96
C VAL A 166 -2.62 30.61 15.12
N GLY A 167 -1.90 31.71 15.41
CA GLY A 167 -0.66 32.03 14.71
C GLY A 167 0.43 30.96 14.87
N LEU A 168 0.58 30.40 16.08
CA LEU A 168 1.51 29.31 16.32
C LEU A 168 1.08 28.02 15.58
N ALA A 169 -0.22 27.67 15.64
CA ALA A 169 -0.74 26.52 14.93
C ALA A 169 -0.57 26.64 13.41
N SER A 170 -0.75 27.84 12.85
CA SER A 170 -0.51 28.11 11.43
C SER A 170 0.98 27.95 11.06
N ALA A 171 1.89 28.41 11.91
CA ALA A 171 3.32 28.16 11.71
C ALA A 171 3.67 26.67 11.75
N MET A 172 3.06 25.91 12.68
CA MET A 172 3.21 24.45 12.73
C MET A 172 2.67 23.77 11.47
N ALA A 173 1.55 24.24 10.90
CA ALA A 173 1.02 23.71 9.65
C ALA A 173 2.00 23.89 8.48
N VAL A 174 2.64 25.06 8.39
CA VAL A 174 3.68 25.32 7.37
C VAL A 174 4.88 24.40 7.56
N VAL A 175 5.34 24.22 8.81
CA VAL A 175 6.45 23.29 9.11
C VAL A 175 6.09 21.85 8.72
N LEU A 176 4.88 21.39 9.04
CA LEU A 176 4.41 20.07 8.65
C LEU A 176 4.39 19.90 7.12
N LEU A 177 3.89 20.90 6.40
CA LEU A 177 3.89 20.91 4.94
C LEU A 177 5.31 20.76 4.36
N LEU A 178 6.29 21.50 4.91
CA LEU A 178 7.69 21.40 4.49
C LEU A 178 8.27 20.00 4.78
N ILE A 179 7.94 19.41 5.93
CA ILE A 179 8.36 18.04 6.28
C ILE A 179 7.78 17.03 5.30
N ILE A 180 6.47 17.10 5.01
CA ILE A 180 5.80 16.22 4.04
C ILE A 180 6.42 16.37 2.66
N PHE A 181 6.69 17.61 2.23
CA PHE A 181 7.32 17.88 0.95
C PHE A 181 8.73 17.29 0.86
N ALA A 182 9.55 17.50 1.88
CA ALA A 182 10.89 16.93 1.97
C ALA A 182 10.85 15.38 1.96
N CYS A 183 9.98 14.78 2.76
CA CYS A 183 9.79 13.31 2.77
C CYS A 183 9.36 12.78 1.40
N THR A 184 8.43 13.47 0.72
CA THR A 184 7.96 13.06 -0.62
C THR A 184 9.09 13.13 -1.66
N ILE A 185 9.94 14.17 -1.60
CA ILE A 185 11.12 14.26 -2.48
C ILE A 185 12.08 13.12 -2.20
N LEU A 186 12.40 12.86 -0.92
CA LEU A 186 13.30 11.77 -0.53
C LEU A 186 12.78 10.40 -1.01
N GLN A 187 11.49 10.14 -0.84
CA GLN A 187 10.85 8.92 -1.34
C GLN A 187 10.96 8.78 -2.85
N LYS A 188 10.64 9.84 -3.61
CA LYS A 188 10.77 9.84 -5.07
C LYS A 188 12.21 9.58 -5.52
N LEU A 189 13.18 10.19 -4.86
CA LEU A 189 14.60 9.98 -5.16
C LEU A 189 15.03 8.55 -4.84
N PHE A 190 14.58 8.00 -3.70
CA PHE A 190 14.84 6.63 -3.31
C PHE A 190 14.29 5.62 -4.34
N PHE A 191 13.02 5.75 -4.71
CA PHE A 191 12.42 4.87 -5.70
C PHE A 191 13.05 5.03 -7.09
N LYS A 192 13.39 6.26 -7.50
CA LYS A 192 14.13 6.49 -8.73
C LYS A 192 15.50 5.78 -8.73
N TYR A 193 16.20 5.78 -7.58
CA TYR A 193 17.47 5.07 -7.46
C TYR A 193 17.29 3.55 -7.51
N VAL A 194 16.32 3.01 -6.78
CA VAL A 194 16.03 1.57 -6.72
C VAL A 194 15.62 1.04 -8.11
N TYR A 195 14.71 1.74 -8.80
CA TYR A 195 14.22 1.29 -10.10
C TYR A 195 15.17 1.59 -11.26
N ARG A 196 16.10 2.55 -11.11
CA ARG A 196 17.09 2.83 -12.15
C ARG A 196 17.94 1.63 -12.49
N ASN A 197 18.31 0.85 -11.50
CA ASN A 197 19.11 -0.34 -11.71
C ASN A 197 18.30 -1.43 -12.41
N ALA A 198 17.04 -1.64 -12.02
CA ALA A 198 16.13 -2.58 -12.68
C ALA A 198 15.84 -2.19 -14.13
N ASP A 199 15.54 -0.90 -14.39
CA ASP A 199 15.25 -0.41 -15.76
C ASP A 199 16.50 -0.47 -16.67
N GLN A 200 17.71 -0.36 -16.13
CA GLN A 200 18.95 -0.51 -16.90
C GLN A 200 19.17 -1.96 -17.32
N ASP A 201 18.89 -2.93 -16.47
CA ASP A 201 19.01 -4.35 -16.79
C ASP A 201 17.99 -4.75 -17.88
N ASP A 202 16.75 -4.26 -17.77
CA ASP A 202 15.72 -4.46 -18.80
C ASP A 202 16.11 -3.80 -20.14
N GLU A 203 16.69 -2.60 -20.12
CA GLU A 203 17.13 -1.91 -21.33
C GLU A 203 18.31 -2.61 -22.02
N VAL A 204 19.22 -3.19 -21.25
CA VAL A 204 20.34 -3.98 -21.77
C VAL A 204 19.85 -5.27 -22.40
N MET A 205 18.94 -6.00 -21.76
CA MET A 205 18.33 -7.21 -22.32
C MET A 205 17.57 -6.91 -23.62
N THR A 206 16.75 -5.87 -23.63
CA THR A 206 16.01 -5.47 -24.84
C THR A 206 16.94 -5.09 -26.00
N LYS A 207 18.07 -4.45 -25.72
CA LYS A 207 19.08 -4.13 -26.74
C LYS A 207 19.77 -5.38 -27.30
N GLU A 208 20.06 -6.36 -26.48
CA GLU A 208 20.63 -7.63 -26.91
C GLU A 208 19.63 -8.46 -27.73
N GLU A 209 18.39 -8.54 -27.31
CA GLU A 209 17.31 -9.20 -28.06
C GLU A 209 17.12 -8.56 -29.43
N ARG A 210 17.10 -7.23 -29.51
CA ARG A 210 17.04 -6.49 -30.80
C ARG A 210 18.24 -6.80 -31.69
N LYS A 211 19.43 -6.98 -31.12
CA LYS A 211 20.62 -7.39 -31.88
C LYS A 211 20.46 -8.81 -32.42
N ARG A 212 19.99 -9.75 -31.61
CA ARG A 212 19.74 -11.15 -32.03
C ARG A 212 18.68 -11.23 -33.10
N LEU A 213 17.55 -10.51 -32.98
CA LEU A 213 16.52 -10.45 -34.01
C LEU A 213 17.03 -9.87 -35.35
N LYS A 214 17.87 -8.84 -35.29
CA LYS A 214 18.50 -8.28 -36.53
C LYS A 214 19.44 -9.28 -37.17
N GLN A 215 20.17 -10.07 -36.41
CA GLN A 215 21.04 -11.13 -36.95
C GLN A 215 20.22 -12.24 -37.60
N LEU A 216 19.19 -12.73 -36.93
CA LEU A 216 18.27 -13.75 -37.47
C LEU A 216 17.61 -13.30 -38.78
N HIS A 217 17.14 -12.06 -38.82
CA HIS A 217 16.57 -11.52 -40.08
C HIS A 217 17.62 -11.39 -41.22
N LYS A 218 18.88 -11.10 -40.88
CA LYS A 218 19.96 -11.02 -41.84
C LYS A 218 20.32 -12.40 -42.42
N GLU A 219 20.35 -13.41 -41.56
CA GLU A 219 20.57 -14.80 -41.94
C GLU A 219 19.44 -15.36 -42.81
N GLN A 220 18.17 -15.09 -42.45
CA GLN A 220 17.02 -15.49 -43.27
C GLN A 220 17.00 -14.82 -44.67
N ARG A 221 17.43 -13.54 -44.73
CA ARG A 221 17.57 -12.85 -46.02
C ARG A 221 18.70 -13.42 -46.86
N ALA A 222 19.82 -13.80 -46.24
CA ALA A 222 20.95 -14.44 -46.94
C ALA A 222 20.57 -15.83 -47.46
N ALA A 223 19.89 -16.62 -46.62
CA ALA A 223 19.38 -17.95 -47.04
C ALA A 223 18.37 -17.87 -48.16
N LYS A 224 17.42 -16.90 -48.14
CA LYS A 224 16.49 -16.66 -49.26
C LYS A 224 17.18 -16.22 -50.55
N LYS A 225 18.24 -15.41 -50.46
CA LYS A 225 19.04 -15.02 -51.65
C LYS A 225 19.81 -16.21 -52.24
N ALA A 226 20.41 -17.03 -51.36
CA ALA A 226 21.11 -18.24 -51.82
C ALA A 226 20.17 -19.25 -52.48
N ALA A 227 18.97 -19.46 -51.94
CA ALA A 227 17.96 -20.33 -52.56
C ALA A 227 17.44 -19.80 -53.91
N LYS A 228 17.39 -18.47 -54.14
CA LYS A 228 17.00 -17.86 -55.41
C LYS A 228 18.12 -17.86 -56.46
N GLY A 229 19.37 -17.96 -56.05
CA GLY A 229 20.51 -18.03 -56.97
C GLY A 229 20.86 -19.46 -57.41
N ALA A 230 20.19 -20.46 -56.82
CA ALA A 230 20.37 -21.88 -57.13
C ALA A 230 19.27 -22.46 -58.06
N MET A 231 18.30 -21.62 -58.48
CA MET A 231 17.32 -21.89 -59.51
C MET A 231 17.71 -21.15 -60.80
#